data_c153317e6f0cc817f5326fb916cba149
#
_entry.id   c153317e6f0cc817f5326fb916cba149
#
_cell.length_a   1.000
_cell.length_b   1.000
_cell.length_c   1.000
_cell.angle_alpha   90.00
_cell.angle_beta   90.00
_cell.angle_gamma   90.00
#
_symmetry.space_group_name_H-M   'P 1'
#
loop_
_entity.id
_entity.type
_entity.pdbx_description
1 polymer ?
#
loop_
_entity_poly.entity_id
_entity_poly.type
_entity_poly.pdbx_seq_one_letter_code
_entity_poly.pdbx_strand_id
1 'polypeptide(L)'
;MTDGPSYGFDTLQIHAGARPDPATGARQTPIYQTTAYVFRDAEHAAALFNLQEVGFIYSRLTNPTVAVLQERIATLEGGVGAVCCSSGHAAQIMALFPIMAPGRNIVVSTRLYGGTVTQFSQTIRRFGWSAKFVDFDDLDAVRDAIDDDTRAVFCEAIANPGGYITDLPAISAIADAAGLPLIVDNTSATPYLCRPIEHGATLVVHSTTKYLTGNGTVTGGAIVDSGRFDWSASDKFPSLSQPEPAYHGLKFHETFGPLAFTFHGIAVGLRDLGMTMNPQAAHYTLMGIETLSLRMERHVENAVKIATWLENDPRVDYVTYAGLPSSPYYDRVATICPKGAGALFTFAVKGGYEACVKLVDSLEIFSHVANLGDTRSLVIHSASTTHRQLTPEQQEAAGAAPNVVRLSIGIENADDLIADLDQALSAATA
;
A
#
# COMPACT_ATOMS: atom_id res chain seq x y z
N MET A 1 23.24 9.57 -8.33
CA MET A 1 22.63 10.61 -7.46
C MET A 1 22.99 11.94 -8.09
N THR A 2 22.03 12.68 -8.57
CA THR A 2 22.27 13.99 -9.23
C THR A 2 22.37 15.05 -8.14
N ASP A 3 23.46 15.83 -8.14
CA ASP A 3 23.67 17.02 -7.31
C ASP A 3 22.70 18.18 -7.69
N GLY A 4 21.44 17.87 -7.84
CA GLY A 4 20.37 18.83 -8.08
C GLY A 4 19.72 19.31 -6.78
N PRO A 5 18.99 20.44 -6.80
CA PRO A 5 18.30 20.94 -5.62
C PRO A 5 17.33 19.90 -5.06
N SER A 6 17.37 19.70 -3.73
CA SER A 6 16.39 18.87 -3.02
C SER A 6 15.06 19.61 -2.97
N TYR A 7 14.06 19.12 -3.71
CA TYR A 7 12.72 19.70 -3.69
C TYR A 7 11.87 19.09 -2.57
N GLY A 8 10.98 19.89 -1.99
CA GLY A 8 9.98 19.44 -1.02
C GLY A 8 8.91 18.54 -1.65
N PHE A 9 8.18 17.81 -0.80
CA PHE A 9 7.16 16.85 -1.20
C PHE A 9 6.13 17.45 -2.19
N ASP A 10 5.62 18.65 -1.92
CA ASP A 10 4.58 19.31 -2.73
C ASP A 10 5.06 19.61 -4.16
N THR A 11 6.34 19.93 -4.31
CA THR A 11 6.96 20.08 -5.63
C THR A 11 7.13 18.73 -6.31
N LEU A 12 7.61 17.72 -5.59
CA LEU A 12 7.87 16.39 -6.13
C LEU A 12 6.58 15.68 -6.55
N GLN A 13 5.48 15.81 -5.79
CA GLN A 13 4.20 15.18 -6.16
C GLN A 13 3.64 15.71 -7.50
N ILE A 14 4.05 16.91 -7.93
CA ILE A 14 3.64 17.51 -9.19
C ILE A 14 4.64 17.19 -10.32
N HIS A 15 5.96 17.31 -10.02
CA HIS A 15 6.99 17.36 -11.05
C HIS A 15 7.82 16.09 -11.22
N ALA A 16 7.92 15.21 -10.20
CA ALA A 16 8.75 14.01 -10.32
C ALA A 16 8.29 13.12 -11.50
N GLY A 17 9.23 12.72 -12.35
CA GLY A 17 9.00 11.93 -13.55
C GLY A 17 8.32 12.68 -14.71
N ALA A 18 7.67 13.83 -14.47
CA ALA A 18 6.97 14.58 -15.50
C ALA A 18 7.93 15.45 -16.30
N ARG A 19 7.93 15.25 -17.63
CA ARG A 19 8.65 16.08 -18.59
C ARG A 19 7.71 16.46 -19.72
N PRO A 20 7.84 17.64 -20.34
CA PRO A 20 7.09 17.95 -21.55
C PRO A 20 7.32 16.88 -22.61
N ASP A 21 6.25 16.48 -23.30
CA ASP A 21 6.35 15.49 -24.38
C ASP A 21 7.33 15.99 -25.46
N PRO A 22 8.36 15.22 -25.84
CA PRO A 22 9.40 15.70 -26.75
C PRO A 22 8.91 15.92 -28.17
N ALA A 23 7.80 15.29 -28.59
CA ALA A 23 7.26 15.42 -29.94
C ALA A 23 6.32 16.61 -30.09
N THR A 24 5.53 16.93 -29.06
CA THR A 24 4.45 17.91 -29.10
C THR A 24 4.62 19.08 -28.15
N GLY A 25 5.50 18.95 -27.16
CA GLY A 25 5.63 19.90 -26.06
C GLY A 25 4.46 19.84 -25.06
N ALA A 26 3.60 18.82 -25.12
CA ALA A 26 2.48 18.68 -24.19
C ALA A 26 2.96 18.70 -22.75
N ARG A 27 2.36 19.58 -21.92
CA ARG A 27 2.75 19.77 -20.53
C ARG A 27 2.31 18.58 -19.66
N GLN A 28 1.09 18.10 -19.88
CA GLN A 28 0.57 16.92 -19.20
C GLN A 28 1.09 15.65 -19.87
N THR A 29 1.42 14.63 -19.08
CA THR A 29 1.88 13.34 -19.62
C THR A 29 0.83 12.72 -20.53
N PRO A 30 1.12 12.48 -21.83
CA PRO A 30 0.18 11.85 -22.74
C PRO A 30 -0.20 10.43 -22.30
N ILE A 31 -1.41 10.00 -22.64
CA ILE A 31 -1.83 8.60 -22.45
C ILE A 31 -1.37 7.78 -23.66
N TYR A 32 -0.31 7.00 -23.50
CA TYR A 32 0.18 6.10 -24.56
C TYR A 32 -0.63 4.82 -24.62
N GLN A 33 -1.80 4.89 -25.26
CA GLN A 33 -2.71 3.77 -25.42
C GLN A 33 -2.31 2.91 -26.62
N THR A 34 -1.20 2.19 -26.48
CA THR A 34 -0.64 1.27 -27.49
C THR A 34 -0.13 0.00 -26.84
N THR A 35 -0.09 -1.09 -27.60
CA THR A 35 0.46 -2.38 -27.13
C THR A 35 1.95 -2.51 -27.39
N ALA A 36 2.47 -1.97 -28.51
CA ALA A 36 3.82 -2.20 -28.97
C ALA A 36 4.47 -0.93 -29.53
N TYR A 37 5.80 -0.94 -29.56
CA TYR A 37 6.63 0.18 -30.03
C TYR A 37 7.55 -0.27 -31.13
N VAL A 38 7.79 0.58 -32.14
CA VAL A 38 8.64 0.28 -33.30
C VAL A 38 10.10 0.45 -32.91
N PHE A 39 10.93 -0.52 -33.22
CA PHE A 39 12.38 -0.46 -33.05
C PHE A 39 13.04 0.35 -34.17
N ARG A 40 14.22 0.92 -33.89
CA ARG A 40 15.04 1.61 -34.89
C ARG A 40 15.56 0.62 -35.95
N ASP A 41 16.06 -0.53 -35.50
CA ASP A 41 16.66 -1.60 -36.28
C ASP A 41 16.68 -2.91 -35.46
N ALA A 42 17.23 -3.99 -36.05
CA ALA A 42 17.32 -5.29 -35.39
C ALA A 42 18.30 -5.33 -34.19
N GLU A 43 19.38 -4.52 -34.23
CA GLU A 43 20.36 -4.43 -33.17
C GLU A 43 19.75 -3.75 -31.93
N HIS A 44 19.04 -2.63 -32.13
CA HIS A 44 18.27 -1.96 -31.07
C HIS A 44 17.22 -2.90 -30.45
N ALA A 45 16.49 -3.65 -31.26
CA ALA A 45 15.56 -4.65 -30.76
C ALA A 45 16.27 -5.67 -29.87
N ALA A 46 17.38 -6.25 -30.31
CA ALA A 46 18.16 -7.23 -29.55
C ALA A 46 18.67 -6.63 -28.23
N ALA A 47 19.19 -5.40 -28.23
CA ALA A 47 19.67 -4.72 -27.03
C ALA A 47 18.57 -4.54 -25.96
N LEU A 48 17.36 -4.13 -26.38
CA LEU A 48 16.21 -4.01 -25.49
C LEU A 48 15.78 -5.35 -24.88
N PHE A 49 15.69 -6.42 -25.69
CA PHE A 49 15.30 -7.75 -25.22
C PHE A 49 16.35 -8.38 -24.30
N ASN A 50 17.62 -8.05 -24.47
CA ASN A 50 18.72 -8.51 -23.63
C ASN A 50 18.98 -7.60 -22.41
N LEU A 51 18.12 -6.61 -22.14
CA LEU A 51 18.26 -5.64 -21.04
C LEU A 51 19.59 -4.83 -21.07
N GLN A 52 20.19 -4.66 -22.26
CA GLN A 52 21.39 -3.89 -22.50
C GLN A 52 21.09 -2.41 -22.77
N GLU A 53 19.88 -2.10 -23.21
CA GLU A 53 19.32 -0.75 -23.37
C GLU A 53 17.97 -0.67 -22.67
N VAL A 54 17.66 0.50 -22.06
CA VAL A 54 16.36 0.76 -21.44
C VAL A 54 15.44 1.44 -22.46
N GLY A 55 14.24 0.89 -22.65
CA GLY A 55 13.28 1.47 -23.60
C GLY A 55 11.92 0.79 -23.57
N PHE A 56 11.09 1.12 -24.56
CA PHE A 56 9.73 0.61 -24.67
C PHE A 56 9.67 -0.48 -25.73
N ILE A 57 9.17 -1.65 -25.35
CA ILE A 57 9.01 -2.83 -26.23
C ILE A 57 7.51 -3.12 -26.40
N TYR A 58 6.85 -3.32 -25.27
CA TYR A 58 5.46 -3.76 -25.20
C TYR A 58 4.83 -3.29 -23.90
N SER A 59 3.62 -2.74 -23.94
CA SER A 59 2.98 -2.07 -22.79
C SER A 59 2.69 -2.99 -21.59
N ARG A 60 2.80 -4.30 -21.74
CA ARG A 60 2.76 -5.23 -20.61
C ARG A 60 3.97 -5.06 -19.68
N LEU A 61 5.15 -4.74 -20.21
CA LEU A 61 6.40 -4.55 -19.47
C LEU A 61 6.61 -3.07 -19.13
N THR A 62 6.61 -2.24 -20.18
CA THR A 62 6.95 -0.81 -20.08
C THR A 62 6.01 0.03 -20.95
N ASN A 63 5.54 1.16 -20.39
CA ASN A 63 4.69 2.12 -21.07
C ASN A 63 5.07 3.53 -20.62
N PRO A 64 5.20 4.53 -21.50
CA PRO A 64 5.65 5.87 -21.12
C PRO A 64 4.80 6.55 -20.06
N THR A 65 3.47 6.41 -20.10
CA THR A 65 2.57 6.96 -19.08
C THR A 65 2.78 6.29 -17.72
N VAL A 66 2.92 4.95 -17.71
CA VAL A 66 3.18 4.17 -16.50
C VAL A 66 4.57 4.47 -15.93
N ALA A 67 5.58 4.67 -16.78
CA ALA A 67 6.94 5.00 -16.35
C ALA A 67 7.01 6.32 -15.57
N VAL A 68 6.25 7.35 -15.98
CA VAL A 68 6.13 8.61 -15.22
C VAL A 68 5.54 8.36 -13.82
N LEU A 69 4.52 7.51 -13.72
CA LEU A 69 3.94 7.15 -12.42
C LEU A 69 4.93 6.39 -11.54
N GLN A 70 5.68 5.42 -12.12
CA GLN A 70 6.71 4.66 -11.42
C GLN A 70 7.79 5.59 -10.84
N GLU A 71 8.30 6.52 -11.64
CA GLU A 71 9.30 7.50 -11.19
C GLU A 71 8.73 8.40 -10.08
N ARG A 72 7.48 8.85 -10.21
CA ARG A 72 6.82 9.70 -9.22
C ARG A 72 6.63 9.01 -7.88
N ILE A 73 6.06 7.80 -7.86
CA ILE A 73 5.83 7.06 -6.61
C ILE A 73 7.18 6.69 -5.95
N ALA A 74 8.17 6.23 -6.73
CA ALA A 74 9.50 5.95 -6.20
C ALA A 74 10.12 7.17 -5.53
N THR A 75 10.06 8.34 -6.19
CA THR A 75 10.57 9.60 -5.65
C THR A 75 9.86 10.01 -4.37
N LEU A 76 8.53 9.91 -4.31
CA LEU A 76 7.75 10.31 -3.14
C LEU A 76 8.00 9.41 -1.93
N GLU A 77 8.21 8.10 -2.14
CA GLU A 77 8.56 7.16 -1.08
C GLU A 77 10.05 7.20 -0.70
N GLY A 78 10.91 7.83 -1.51
CA GLY A 78 12.36 7.85 -1.31
C GLY A 78 13.06 6.57 -1.77
N GLY A 79 12.44 5.82 -2.68
CA GLY A 79 13.00 4.62 -3.31
C GLY A 79 13.82 4.90 -4.55
N VAL A 80 14.52 3.88 -5.04
CA VAL A 80 15.38 3.95 -6.26
C VAL A 80 14.61 3.61 -7.53
N GLY A 81 13.48 2.88 -7.41
CA GLY A 81 12.64 2.49 -8.53
C GLY A 81 11.28 1.97 -8.06
N ALA A 82 10.35 1.83 -9.00
CA ALA A 82 9.05 1.25 -8.73
C ALA A 82 8.54 0.39 -9.88
N VAL A 83 7.68 -0.56 -9.55
CA VAL A 83 6.92 -1.39 -10.51
C VAL A 83 5.44 -1.13 -10.30
N CYS A 84 4.75 -0.61 -11.31
CA CYS A 84 3.29 -0.43 -11.27
C CYS A 84 2.56 -1.63 -11.87
N CYS A 85 1.48 -2.03 -11.21
CA CYS A 85 0.70 -3.22 -11.57
C CYS A 85 -0.81 -2.98 -11.45
N SER A 86 -1.61 -4.01 -11.72
CA SER A 86 -3.07 -3.90 -11.90
C SER A 86 -3.87 -3.65 -10.61
N SER A 87 -3.32 -3.94 -9.44
CA SER A 87 -4.00 -3.77 -8.15
C SER A 87 -3.03 -3.88 -6.96
N GLY A 88 -3.47 -3.49 -5.75
CA GLY A 88 -2.69 -3.70 -4.53
C GLY A 88 -2.38 -5.17 -4.25
N HIS A 89 -3.34 -6.08 -4.46
CA HIS A 89 -3.10 -7.53 -4.33
C HIS A 89 -2.09 -8.06 -5.36
N ALA A 90 -2.11 -7.53 -6.60
CA ALA A 90 -1.09 -7.84 -7.59
C ALA A 90 0.29 -7.35 -7.13
N ALA A 91 0.37 -6.16 -6.50
CA ALA A 91 1.61 -5.65 -5.94
C ALA A 91 2.17 -6.57 -4.83
N GLN A 92 1.32 -7.07 -3.93
CA GLN A 92 1.73 -8.02 -2.89
C GLN A 92 2.29 -9.33 -3.49
N ILE A 93 1.60 -9.93 -4.47
CA ILE A 93 2.10 -11.13 -5.15
C ILE A 93 3.40 -10.86 -5.90
N MET A 94 3.49 -9.75 -6.62
CA MET A 94 4.71 -9.39 -7.36
C MET A 94 5.89 -9.04 -6.45
N ALA A 95 5.64 -8.48 -5.26
CA ALA A 95 6.67 -8.26 -4.26
C ALA A 95 7.23 -9.58 -3.71
N LEU A 96 6.37 -10.58 -3.53
CA LEU A 96 6.76 -11.90 -3.04
C LEU A 96 7.34 -12.82 -4.12
N PHE A 97 6.95 -12.66 -5.38
CA PHE A 97 7.29 -13.59 -6.47
C PHE A 97 8.80 -13.86 -6.63
N PRO A 98 9.71 -12.85 -6.62
CA PRO A 98 11.14 -13.10 -6.78
C PRO A 98 11.82 -13.67 -5.53
N ILE A 99 11.17 -13.60 -4.36
CA ILE A 99 11.78 -13.98 -3.08
C ILE A 99 11.21 -15.27 -2.49
N MET A 100 10.09 -15.76 -3.02
CA MET A 100 9.41 -16.95 -2.52
C MET A 100 9.63 -18.16 -3.43
N ALA A 101 9.62 -19.34 -2.84
CA ALA A 101 9.62 -20.63 -3.51
C ALA A 101 8.68 -21.60 -2.77
N PRO A 102 8.28 -22.73 -3.37
CA PRO A 102 7.50 -23.75 -2.68
C PRO A 102 8.19 -24.19 -1.37
N GLY A 103 7.41 -24.33 -0.30
CA GLY A 103 7.88 -24.67 1.05
C GLY A 103 8.35 -23.46 1.88
N ARG A 104 8.42 -22.26 1.31
CA ARG A 104 8.86 -21.05 2.03
C ARG A 104 7.68 -20.32 2.68
N ASN A 105 8.01 -19.52 3.71
CA ASN A 105 7.03 -18.76 4.46
C ASN A 105 7.41 -17.28 4.61
N ILE A 106 6.41 -16.48 4.99
CA ILE A 106 6.56 -15.09 5.42
C ILE A 106 6.00 -14.92 6.83
N VAL A 107 6.58 -14.03 7.64
CA VAL A 107 6.02 -13.60 8.92
C VAL A 107 5.21 -12.34 8.68
N VAL A 108 3.95 -12.33 9.08
CA VAL A 108 3.01 -11.25 8.78
C VAL A 108 2.26 -10.79 10.02
N SER A 109 1.94 -9.49 10.09
CA SER A 109 1.10 -8.95 11.15
C SER A 109 -0.30 -9.57 11.15
N THR A 110 -0.90 -9.78 12.32
CA THR A 110 -2.33 -10.12 12.45
C THR A 110 -3.24 -8.96 12.07
N ARG A 111 -2.72 -7.72 12.10
CA ARG A 111 -3.47 -6.48 11.82
C ARG A 111 -3.28 -6.06 10.37
N LEU A 112 -4.02 -6.73 9.49
CA LEU A 112 -3.99 -6.50 8.05
C LEU A 112 -5.40 -6.36 7.49
N TYR A 113 -5.49 -5.75 6.32
CA TYR A 113 -6.71 -5.77 5.51
C TYR A 113 -7.23 -7.20 5.31
N GLY A 114 -8.53 -7.42 5.49
CA GLY A 114 -9.14 -8.76 5.42
C GLY A 114 -8.87 -9.50 4.10
N GLY A 115 -8.79 -8.76 2.98
CA GLY A 115 -8.39 -9.34 1.70
C GLY A 115 -6.93 -9.83 1.69
N THR A 116 -6.01 -9.12 2.36
CA THR A 116 -4.61 -9.53 2.53
C THR A 116 -4.53 -10.76 3.43
N VAL A 117 -5.32 -10.79 4.53
CA VAL A 117 -5.42 -11.99 5.39
C VAL A 117 -5.85 -13.21 4.57
N THR A 118 -6.89 -13.08 3.74
CA THR A 118 -7.34 -14.17 2.86
C THR A 118 -6.28 -14.55 1.82
N GLN A 119 -5.63 -13.57 1.18
CA GLN A 119 -4.59 -13.83 0.19
C GLN A 119 -3.44 -14.63 0.83
N PHE A 120 -2.96 -14.24 2.00
CA PHE A 120 -1.81 -14.88 2.66
C PHE A 120 -2.16 -16.18 3.40
N SER A 121 -3.38 -16.31 3.93
CA SER A 121 -3.79 -17.54 4.61
C SER A 121 -4.25 -18.65 3.65
N GLN A 122 -4.78 -18.30 2.45
CA GLN A 122 -5.41 -19.25 1.54
C GLN A 122 -4.79 -19.25 0.14
N THR A 123 -4.68 -18.08 -0.51
CA THR A 123 -4.35 -18.02 -1.94
C THR A 123 -2.91 -18.42 -2.21
N ILE A 124 -1.94 -17.93 -1.42
CA ILE A 124 -0.51 -18.21 -1.62
C ILE A 124 -0.16 -19.69 -1.41
N ARG A 125 -0.97 -20.43 -0.66
CA ARG A 125 -0.80 -21.89 -0.50
C ARG A 125 -0.85 -22.65 -1.83
N ARG A 126 -1.56 -22.11 -2.82
CA ARG A 126 -1.60 -22.69 -4.18
C ARG A 126 -0.27 -22.61 -4.92
N PHE A 127 0.62 -21.68 -4.48
CA PHE A 127 2.00 -21.57 -4.95
C PHE A 127 2.99 -22.39 -4.07
N GLY A 128 2.47 -23.09 -3.05
CA GLY A 128 3.30 -23.79 -2.06
C GLY A 128 3.92 -22.85 -1.04
N TRP A 129 3.45 -21.61 -0.91
CA TRP A 129 3.90 -20.62 0.06
C TRP A 129 3.00 -20.62 1.29
N SER A 130 3.52 -20.15 2.42
CA SER A 130 2.74 -20.03 3.66
C SER A 130 3.02 -18.71 4.38
N ALA A 131 2.12 -18.34 5.30
CA ALA A 131 2.27 -17.16 6.15
C ALA A 131 2.04 -17.53 7.62
N LYS A 132 2.87 -16.95 8.50
CA LYS A 132 2.75 -17.02 9.96
C LYS A 132 2.24 -15.69 10.46
N PHE A 133 1.03 -15.67 10.98
CA PHE A 133 0.40 -14.46 11.51
C PHE A 133 0.80 -14.26 12.98
N VAL A 134 1.34 -13.08 13.29
CA VAL A 134 1.88 -12.73 14.61
C VAL A 134 1.42 -11.33 15.01
N ASP A 135 1.19 -11.09 16.28
CA ASP A 135 0.98 -9.71 16.77
C ASP A 135 2.31 -8.96 16.77
N PHE A 136 2.41 -7.88 15.99
CA PHE A 136 3.64 -7.09 15.84
C PHE A 136 3.89 -6.13 17.03
N ASP A 137 2.99 -6.04 17.99
CA ASP A 137 3.27 -5.40 19.29
C ASP A 137 4.04 -6.35 20.24
N ASP A 138 4.03 -7.67 19.99
CA ASP A 138 4.87 -8.66 20.65
C ASP A 138 6.12 -8.96 19.82
N LEU A 139 7.18 -8.19 20.06
CA LEU A 139 8.43 -8.30 19.31
C LEU A 139 9.16 -9.64 19.52
N ASP A 140 8.95 -10.32 20.67
CA ASP A 140 9.54 -11.64 20.92
C ASP A 140 8.81 -12.70 20.10
N ALA A 141 7.49 -12.65 20.04
CA ALA A 141 6.72 -13.53 19.16
C ALA A 141 7.08 -13.34 17.67
N VAL A 142 7.41 -12.13 17.23
CA VAL A 142 7.90 -11.90 15.87
C VAL A 142 9.24 -12.58 15.64
N ARG A 143 10.19 -12.49 16.57
CA ARG A 143 11.51 -13.16 16.47
C ARG A 143 11.35 -14.68 16.43
N ASP A 144 10.52 -15.23 17.32
CA ASP A 144 10.29 -16.67 17.46
C ASP A 144 9.58 -17.27 16.23
N ALA A 145 8.80 -16.47 15.50
CA ALA A 145 8.13 -16.90 14.29
C ALA A 145 9.07 -17.03 13.07
N ILE A 146 10.23 -16.38 13.10
CA ILE A 146 11.21 -16.44 12.01
C ILE A 146 11.97 -17.77 12.09
N ASP A 147 12.05 -18.48 10.93
CA ASP A 147 12.82 -19.70 10.78
C ASP A 147 13.64 -19.71 9.47
N ASP A 148 14.33 -20.82 9.18
CA ASP A 148 15.18 -20.96 7.98
C ASP A 148 14.39 -20.87 6.66
N ASP A 149 13.08 -21.14 6.68
CA ASP A 149 12.19 -21.07 5.52
C ASP A 149 11.58 -19.69 5.35
N THR A 150 11.76 -18.79 6.30
CA THR A 150 11.23 -17.41 6.24
C THR A 150 11.97 -16.59 5.18
N ARG A 151 11.22 -15.86 4.34
CA ARG A 151 11.75 -15.04 3.23
C ARG A 151 11.43 -13.57 3.33
N ALA A 152 10.44 -13.17 4.12
CA ALA A 152 10.11 -11.76 4.35
C ALA A 152 9.33 -11.58 5.64
N VAL A 153 9.33 -10.34 6.12
CA VAL A 153 8.41 -9.82 7.13
C VAL A 153 7.46 -8.84 6.46
N PHE A 154 6.15 -8.90 6.73
CA PHE A 154 5.14 -8.06 6.08
C PHE A 154 4.19 -7.42 7.09
N CYS A 155 3.94 -6.10 6.95
CA CYS A 155 2.94 -5.37 7.73
C CYS A 155 2.30 -4.22 6.93
N GLU A 156 1.28 -3.59 7.52
CA GLU A 156 0.75 -2.29 7.08
C GLU A 156 1.32 -1.19 7.98
N ALA A 157 1.67 -0.03 7.43
CA ALA A 157 2.14 1.12 8.22
C ALA A 157 1.02 1.66 9.12
N ILE A 158 -0.18 1.86 8.56
CA ILE A 158 -1.44 2.12 9.25
C ILE A 158 -2.40 0.99 8.92
N ALA A 159 -2.73 0.17 9.90
CA ALA A 159 -3.51 -1.05 9.71
C ALA A 159 -4.99 -0.78 9.40
N ASN A 160 -5.55 -1.51 8.46
CA ASN A 160 -6.96 -1.52 8.10
C ASN A 160 -7.62 -2.80 8.67
N PRO A 161 -8.68 -2.71 9.52
CA PRO A 161 -9.58 -1.56 9.70
C PRO A 161 -9.27 -0.65 10.88
N GLY A 162 -8.48 -1.07 11.85
CA GLY A 162 -8.40 -0.45 13.18
C GLY A 162 -7.55 0.82 13.29
N GLY A 163 -6.85 1.26 12.23
CA GLY A 163 -6.02 2.46 12.30
C GLY A 163 -4.82 2.35 13.26
N TYR A 164 -4.35 1.13 13.57
CA TYR A 164 -3.16 0.89 14.39
C TYR A 164 -1.89 1.31 13.66
N ILE A 165 -0.91 1.85 14.38
CA ILE A 165 0.38 2.24 13.83
C ILE A 165 1.42 1.15 14.16
N THR A 166 2.04 0.57 13.13
CA THR A 166 3.12 -0.40 13.31
C THR A 166 4.42 0.31 13.73
N ASP A 167 5.15 -0.27 14.69
CA ASP A 167 6.50 0.19 15.06
C ASP A 167 7.51 -0.29 14.00
N LEU A 168 7.58 0.46 12.89
CA LEU A 168 8.40 0.08 11.75
C LEU A 168 9.88 -0.06 12.07
N PRO A 169 10.53 0.86 12.87
CA PRO A 169 11.93 0.69 13.24
C PRO A 169 12.20 -0.58 14.04
N ALA A 170 11.32 -0.93 14.99
CA ALA A 170 11.50 -2.14 15.79
C ALA A 170 11.36 -3.43 14.95
N ILE A 171 10.38 -3.45 14.04
CA ILE A 171 10.19 -4.58 13.12
C ILE A 171 11.30 -4.66 12.08
N SER A 172 11.78 -3.52 11.55
CA SER A 172 12.93 -3.48 10.64
C SER A 172 14.18 -4.06 11.29
N ALA A 173 14.47 -3.69 12.54
CA ALA A 173 15.64 -4.21 13.25
C ALA A 173 15.58 -5.75 13.41
N ILE A 174 14.39 -6.34 13.60
CA ILE A 174 14.22 -7.79 13.67
C ILE A 174 14.43 -8.43 12.29
N ALA A 175 13.86 -7.86 11.24
CA ALA A 175 14.00 -8.35 9.87
C ALA A 175 15.48 -8.29 9.42
N ASP A 176 16.16 -7.17 9.66
CA ASP A 176 17.57 -6.97 9.33
C ASP A 176 18.49 -7.96 10.06
N ALA A 177 18.25 -8.21 11.36
CA ALA A 177 19.00 -9.17 12.14
C ALA A 177 18.87 -10.61 11.61
N ALA A 178 17.73 -10.93 10.96
CA ALA A 178 17.47 -12.21 10.31
C ALA A 178 17.88 -12.29 8.84
N GLY A 179 18.41 -11.18 8.26
CA GLY A 179 18.74 -11.07 6.84
C GLY A 179 17.52 -11.20 5.94
N LEU A 180 16.39 -10.62 6.34
CA LEU A 180 15.10 -10.68 5.66
C LEU A 180 14.66 -9.29 5.20
N PRO A 181 14.03 -9.15 4.00
CA PRO A 181 13.41 -7.92 3.60
C PRO A 181 12.15 -7.64 4.43
N LEU A 182 12.00 -6.38 4.87
CA LEU A 182 10.75 -5.85 5.39
C LEU A 182 9.92 -5.27 4.26
N ILE A 183 8.70 -5.78 4.07
CA ILE A 183 7.72 -5.30 3.10
C ILE A 183 6.60 -4.58 3.85
N VAL A 184 6.38 -3.32 3.53
CA VAL A 184 5.35 -2.50 4.19
C VAL A 184 4.28 -2.08 3.20
N ASP A 185 3.04 -2.40 3.48
CA ASP A 185 1.90 -1.82 2.76
C ASP A 185 1.60 -0.43 3.33
N ASN A 186 1.86 0.59 2.50
CA ASN A 186 1.71 2.01 2.86
C ASN A 186 0.43 2.64 2.28
N THR A 187 -0.52 1.83 1.88
CA THR A 187 -1.76 2.27 1.22
C THR A 187 -2.55 3.29 2.04
N SER A 188 -2.68 3.05 3.35
CA SER A 188 -3.50 3.90 4.25
C SER A 188 -2.79 5.18 4.66
N ALA A 189 -1.45 5.17 4.77
CA ALA A 189 -0.67 6.35 5.14
C ALA A 189 -0.30 7.21 3.94
N THR A 190 -0.03 6.62 2.80
CA THR A 190 0.59 7.28 1.64
C THR A 190 2.00 7.79 1.94
N PRO A 191 2.83 8.10 0.93
CA PRO A 191 4.15 8.70 1.16
C PRO A 191 4.10 10.10 1.77
N TYR A 192 2.91 10.69 1.88
CA TYR A 192 2.74 11.99 2.54
C TYR A 192 2.79 11.91 4.05
N LEU A 193 2.11 10.92 4.66
CA LEU A 193 2.08 10.77 6.12
C LEU A 193 3.23 9.92 6.64
N CYS A 194 3.63 8.87 5.91
CA CYS A 194 4.68 7.94 6.27
C CYS A 194 5.51 7.56 5.07
N ARG A 195 6.83 7.49 5.24
CA ARG A 195 7.78 6.90 4.28
C ARG A 195 8.46 5.70 4.92
N PRO A 196 7.93 4.49 4.74
CA PRO A 196 8.46 3.29 5.40
C PRO A 196 9.94 3.02 5.11
N ILE A 197 10.46 3.45 3.95
CA ILE A 197 11.89 3.34 3.60
C ILE A 197 12.78 4.10 4.60
N GLU A 198 12.32 5.24 5.12
CA GLU A 198 13.05 6.01 6.14
C GLU A 198 13.09 5.28 7.50
N HIS A 199 12.18 4.29 7.69
CA HIS A 199 12.09 3.43 8.86
C HIS A 199 12.59 2.00 8.63
N GLY A 200 13.35 1.77 7.55
CA GLY A 200 14.03 0.51 7.25
C GLY A 200 13.27 -0.47 6.35
N ALA A 201 12.13 -0.11 5.78
CA ALA A 201 11.46 -0.97 4.81
C ALA A 201 12.34 -1.21 3.58
N THR A 202 12.42 -2.47 3.15
CA THR A 202 13.09 -2.88 1.92
C THR A 202 12.21 -2.60 0.71
N LEU A 203 10.94 -2.99 0.80
CA LEU A 203 9.93 -2.79 -0.24
C LEU A 203 8.70 -2.11 0.37
N VAL A 204 8.12 -1.19 -0.39
CA VAL A 204 6.85 -0.57 -0.03
C VAL A 204 5.82 -0.92 -1.08
N VAL A 205 4.67 -1.46 -0.66
CA VAL A 205 3.55 -1.77 -1.57
C VAL A 205 2.41 -0.79 -1.37
N HIS A 206 1.71 -0.53 -2.46
CA HIS A 206 0.52 0.33 -2.48
C HIS A 206 -0.62 -0.30 -3.28
N SER A 207 -1.82 -0.18 -2.78
CA SER A 207 -2.99 -0.08 -3.63
C SER A 207 -3.13 1.36 -4.10
N THR A 208 -2.73 1.68 -5.34
CA THR A 208 -2.87 3.04 -5.87
C THR A 208 -4.34 3.42 -6.09
N THR A 209 -5.24 2.43 -6.05
CA THR A 209 -6.71 2.55 -6.05
C THR A 209 -7.24 3.54 -5.00
N LYS A 210 -6.52 3.67 -3.86
CA LYS A 210 -6.96 4.37 -2.66
C LYS A 210 -6.57 5.85 -2.70
N TYR A 211 -6.01 6.37 -1.64
CA TYR A 211 -5.62 7.78 -1.51
C TYR A 211 -4.75 8.32 -2.65
N LEU A 212 -3.90 7.49 -3.28
CA LEU A 212 -3.06 7.96 -4.38
C LEU A 212 -3.89 8.42 -5.58
N THR A 213 -4.91 7.66 -5.98
CA THR A 213 -5.90 8.10 -7.00
C THR A 213 -6.94 9.05 -6.38
N GLY A 214 -7.47 8.70 -5.22
CA GLY A 214 -8.24 9.58 -4.32
C GLY A 214 -9.72 9.78 -4.63
N ASN A 215 -10.26 9.18 -5.71
CA ASN A 215 -11.64 9.43 -6.15
C ASN A 215 -12.38 8.18 -6.65
N GLY A 216 -11.86 6.98 -6.38
CA GLY A 216 -12.55 5.73 -6.68
C GLY A 216 -12.72 5.40 -8.17
N THR A 217 -11.92 5.98 -9.07
CA THR A 217 -12.09 5.84 -10.52
C THR A 217 -11.40 4.63 -11.13
N VAL A 218 -10.23 4.21 -10.60
CA VAL A 218 -9.42 3.15 -11.19
C VAL A 218 -8.80 2.26 -10.12
N THR A 219 -8.52 1.02 -10.50
CA THR A 219 -7.71 0.10 -9.70
C THR A 219 -6.26 0.14 -10.16
N GLY A 220 -5.35 -0.01 -9.21
CA GLY A 220 -3.93 -0.11 -9.50
C GLY A 220 -3.12 -0.50 -8.26
N GLY A 221 -1.87 -0.84 -8.47
CA GLY A 221 -0.91 -1.15 -7.42
C GLY A 221 0.49 -0.69 -7.79
N ALA A 222 1.35 -0.56 -6.80
CA ALA A 222 2.76 -0.25 -7.00
C ALA A 222 3.62 -0.97 -5.95
N ILE A 223 4.85 -1.29 -6.33
CA ILE A 223 5.91 -1.75 -5.44
C ILE A 223 7.05 -0.77 -5.60
N VAL A 224 7.54 -0.20 -4.51
CA VAL A 224 8.70 0.68 -4.48
C VAL A 224 9.86 -0.08 -3.86
N ASP A 225 11.01 -0.03 -4.53
CA ASP A 225 12.25 -0.65 -4.09
C ASP A 225 13.13 0.40 -3.40
N SER A 226 13.55 0.13 -2.16
CA SER A 226 14.50 1.01 -1.45
C SER A 226 15.90 1.00 -2.05
N GLY A 227 16.26 -0.06 -2.77
CA GLY A 227 17.60 -0.29 -3.31
C GLY A 227 18.68 -0.56 -2.25
N ARG A 228 18.31 -0.76 -0.99
CA ARG A 228 19.25 -0.91 0.14
C ARG A 228 19.53 -2.35 0.52
N PHE A 229 18.67 -3.28 0.13
CA PHE A 229 18.80 -4.68 0.52
C PHE A 229 19.79 -5.43 -0.38
N ASP A 230 20.75 -6.10 0.22
CA ASP A 230 21.69 -6.95 -0.50
C ASP A 230 21.08 -8.33 -0.79
N TRP A 231 20.52 -8.48 -1.98
CA TRP A 231 19.91 -9.73 -2.44
C TRP A 231 20.92 -10.88 -2.60
N SER A 232 22.23 -10.61 -2.57
CA SER A 232 23.32 -11.59 -2.69
C SER A 232 23.93 -12.01 -1.35
N ALA A 233 23.54 -11.36 -0.24
CA ALA A 233 24.10 -11.62 1.08
C ALA A 233 23.84 -13.06 1.59
N SER A 234 22.89 -13.77 0.99
CA SER A 234 22.57 -15.17 1.32
C SER A 234 21.96 -15.90 0.13
N ASP A 235 21.91 -17.24 0.23
CA ASP A 235 21.27 -18.09 -0.79
C ASP A 235 19.73 -18.08 -0.74
N LYS A 236 19.14 -17.23 0.08
CA LYS A 236 17.68 -17.14 0.27
C LYS A 236 16.95 -16.59 -0.96
N PHE A 237 17.62 -15.82 -1.82
CA PHE A 237 17.01 -15.03 -2.91
C PHE A 237 17.61 -15.37 -4.30
N PRO A 238 17.57 -16.64 -4.74
CA PRO A 238 18.26 -17.06 -5.96
C PRO A 238 17.74 -16.38 -7.23
N SER A 239 16.46 -16.04 -7.34
CA SER A 239 15.90 -15.34 -8.52
C SER A 239 16.54 -13.96 -8.77
N LEU A 240 17.14 -13.35 -7.75
CA LEU A 240 17.79 -12.04 -7.85
C LEU A 240 19.31 -12.15 -7.90
N SER A 241 19.90 -13.19 -7.29
CA SER A 241 21.35 -13.35 -7.11
C SER A 241 22.00 -14.41 -7.99
N GLN A 242 21.23 -15.38 -8.50
CA GLN A 242 21.75 -16.47 -9.35
C GLN A 242 21.46 -16.21 -10.83
N PRO A 243 22.13 -16.95 -11.76
CA PRO A 243 21.90 -16.82 -13.20
C PRO A 243 20.45 -17.09 -13.60
N GLU A 244 19.80 -16.12 -14.28
CA GLU A 244 18.44 -16.24 -14.81
C GLU A 244 18.47 -16.92 -16.19
N PRO A 245 17.91 -18.14 -16.32
CA PRO A 245 17.96 -18.88 -17.58
C PRO A 245 17.24 -18.16 -18.73
N ALA A 246 16.15 -17.43 -18.45
CA ALA A 246 15.38 -16.70 -19.45
C ALA A 246 16.12 -15.48 -20.04
N TYR A 247 17.22 -15.05 -19.40
CA TYR A 247 18.07 -13.94 -19.81
C TYR A 247 19.54 -14.38 -19.98
N HIS A 248 19.76 -15.55 -20.56
CA HIS A 248 21.10 -16.09 -20.91
C HIS A 248 22.08 -16.13 -19.73
N GLY A 249 21.57 -16.34 -18.51
CA GLY A 249 22.41 -16.41 -17.30
C GLY A 249 22.73 -15.05 -16.68
N LEU A 250 22.03 -13.99 -17.05
CA LEU A 250 22.15 -12.68 -16.39
C LEU A 250 21.80 -12.84 -14.90
N LYS A 251 22.58 -12.22 -14.03
CA LYS A 251 22.28 -12.11 -12.61
C LYS A 251 21.79 -10.69 -12.30
N PHE A 252 20.55 -10.55 -11.87
CA PHE A 252 19.93 -9.23 -11.67
C PHE A 252 20.69 -8.38 -10.67
N HIS A 253 21.13 -8.94 -9.53
CA HIS A 253 21.88 -8.20 -8.52
C HIS A 253 23.23 -7.70 -9.04
N GLU A 254 24.02 -8.54 -9.72
CA GLU A 254 25.31 -8.13 -10.28
C GLU A 254 25.17 -7.09 -11.40
N THR A 255 24.10 -7.21 -12.21
CA THR A 255 23.92 -6.36 -13.41
C THR A 255 23.31 -4.99 -13.05
N PHE A 256 22.32 -4.95 -12.15
CA PHE A 256 21.54 -3.76 -11.90
C PHE A 256 21.74 -3.16 -10.49
N GLY A 257 22.49 -3.85 -9.63
CA GLY A 257 22.79 -3.36 -8.28
C GLY A 257 21.52 -3.01 -7.49
N PRO A 258 21.39 -1.76 -7.02
CA PRO A 258 20.22 -1.32 -6.25
C PRO A 258 18.88 -1.45 -6.98
N LEU A 259 18.86 -1.54 -8.30
CA LEU A 259 17.67 -1.68 -9.12
C LEU A 259 17.33 -3.15 -9.46
N ALA A 260 18.03 -4.11 -8.88
CA ALA A 260 17.86 -5.54 -9.19
C ALA A 260 16.41 -6.01 -9.04
N PHE A 261 15.76 -5.67 -7.94
CA PHE A 261 14.36 -6.02 -7.71
C PHE A 261 13.43 -5.35 -8.72
N THR A 262 13.62 -4.07 -8.99
CA THR A 262 12.81 -3.30 -9.94
C THR A 262 12.91 -3.89 -11.34
N PHE A 263 14.12 -4.17 -11.84
CA PHE A 263 14.32 -4.77 -13.17
C PHE A 263 13.79 -6.18 -13.26
N HIS A 264 13.97 -7.02 -12.24
CA HIS A 264 13.35 -8.35 -12.18
C HIS A 264 11.81 -8.25 -12.18
N GLY A 265 11.24 -7.33 -11.40
CA GLY A 265 9.80 -7.09 -11.37
C GLY A 265 9.22 -6.73 -12.73
N ILE A 266 9.95 -5.95 -13.55
CA ILE A 266 9.55 -5.60 -14.92
C ILE A 266 9.81 -6.76 -15.89
N ALA A 267 11.04 -7.25 -15.93
CA ALA A 267 11.52 -8.17 -16.95
C ALA A 267 10.98 -9.60 -16.79
N VAL A 268 10.72 -10.04 -15.57
CA VAL A 268 10.16 -11.35 -15.25
C VAL A 268 8.74 -11.22 -14.70
N GLY A 269 8.55 -10.41 -13.66
CA GLY A 269 7.26 -10.28 -12.98
C GLY A 269 6.14 -9.82 -13.92
N LEU A 270 6.23 -8.63 -14.48
CA LEU A 270 5.21 -8.11 -15.40
C LEU A 270 5.12 -8.92 -16.69
N ARG A 271 6.28 -9.35 -17.24
CA ARG A 271 6.29 -10.13 -18.48
C ARG A 271 5.51 -11.44 -18.35
N ASP A 272 5.73 -12.20 -17.28
CA ASP A 272 5.26 -13.57 -17.16
C ASP A 272 3.95 -13.70 -16.38
N LEU A 273 3.74 -12.91 -15.31
CA LEU A 273 2.49 -12.90 -14.56
C LEU A 273 1.41 -12.05 -15.25
N GLY A 274 1.81 -11.07 -16.08
CA GLY A 274 0.88 -10.25 -16.84
C GLY A 274 0.05 -9.27 -16.01
N MET A 275 0.43 -8.97 -14.78
CA MET A 275 -0.30 -8.09 -13.84
C MET A 275 -0.07 -6.61 -14.14
N THR A 276 -0.10 -6.22 -15.40
CA THR A 276 0.28 -4.88 -15.86
C THR A 276 -0.75 -3.81 -15.50
N MET A 277 -0.29 -2.58 -15.29
CA MET A 277 -1.16 -1.41 -15.11
C MET A 277 -1.58 -0.84 -16.47
N ASN A 278 -2.84 -0.49 -16.59
CA ASN A 278 -3.35 0.21 -17.77
C ASN A 278 -2.87 1.68 -17.77
N PRO A 279 -2.43 2.26 -18.91
CA PRO A 279 -1.96 3.65 -18.98
C PRO A 279 -3.02 4.69 -18.59
N GLN A 280 -4.30 4.43 -18.79
CA GLN A 280 -5.36 5.31 -18.27
C GLN A 280 -5.41 5.29 -16.74
N ALA A 281 -5.25 4.12 -16.11
CA ALA A 281 -5.18 4.02 -14.65
C ALA A 281 -3.96 4.78 -14.11
N ALA A 282 -2.81 4.69 -14.78
CA ALA A 282 -1.63 5.47 -14.44
C ALA A 282 -1.88 6.98 -14.55
N HIS A 283 -2.54 7.42 -15.62
CA HIS A 283 -2.87 8.82 -15.83
C HIS A 283 -3.80 9.37 -14.73
N TYR A 284 -4.90 8.66 -14.38
CA TYR A 284 -5.78 9.09 -13.29
C TYR A 284 -5.08 9.09 -11.94
N THR A 285 -4.19 8.13 -11.70
CA THR A 285 -3.39 8.11 -10.47
C THR A 285 -2.42 9.30 -10.41
N LEU A 286 -1.77 9.66 -11.52
CA LEU A 286 -0.93 10.86 -11.62
C LEU A 286 -1.70 12.13 -11.28
N MET A 287 -2.91 12.30 -11.82
CA MET A 287 -3.79 13.43 -11.49
C MET A 287 -4.14 13.45 -9.98
N GLY A 288 -4.44 12.30 -9.41
CA GLY A 288 -4.71 12.19 -7.97
C GLY A 288 -3.52 12.57 -7.10
N ILE A 289 -2.32 12.13 -7.47
CA ILE A 289 -1.09 12.42 -6.71
C ILE A 289 -0.77 13.92 -6.71
N GLU A 290 -1.08 14.67 -7.77
CA GLU A 290 -0.79 16.11 -7.84
C GLU A 290 -1.46 16.95 -6.72
N THR A 291 -2.51 16.42 -6.08
CA THR A 291 -3.20 17.04 -4.94
C THR A 291 -3.14 16.21 -3.65
N LEU A 292 -2.23 15.25 -3.59
CA LEU A 292 -2.19 14.28 -2.48
C LEU A 292 -2.01 14.96 -1.12
N SER A 293 -1.03 15.85 -0.98
CA SER A 293 -0.76 16.52 0.28
C SER A 293 -1.97 17.30 0.80
N LEU A 294 -2.60 18.10 -0.05
CA LEU A 294 -3.78 18.89 0.28
C LEU A 294 -4.96 18.01 0.72
N ARG A 295 -5.15 16.88 0.04
CA ARG A 295 -6.22 15.94 0.40
C ARG A 295 -5.92 15.24 1.72
N MET A 296 -4.68 14.77 1.91
CA MET A 296 -4.32 14.06 3.14
C MET A 296 -4.40 14.96 4.37
N GLU A 297 -4.02 16.24 4.27
CA GLU A 297 -4.21 17.21 5.35
C GLU A 297 -5.68 17.33 5.73
N ARG A 298 -6.56 17.53 4.76
CA ARG A 298 -8.00 17.66 5.00
C ARG A 298 -8.62 16.35 5.52
N HIS A 299 -8.21 15.20 4.98
CA HIS A 299 -8.64 13.90 5.48
C HIS A 299 -8.29 13.72 6.98
N VAL A 300 -7.04 14.02 7.35
CA VAL A 300 -6.57 13.91 8.74
C VAL A 300 -7.30 14.91 9.66
N GLU A 301 -7.41 16.17 9.25
CA GLU A 301 -8.15 17.21 10.00
C GLU A 301 -9.59 16.76 10.32
N ASN A 302 -10.30 16.30 9.29
CA ASN A 302 -11.67 15.82 9.45
C ASN A 302 -11.73 14.58 10.35
N ALA A 303 -10.79 13.63 10.17
CA ALA A 303 -10.76 12.40 10.97
C ALA A 303 -10.53 12.68 12.45
N VAL A 304 -9.59 13.56 12.80
CA VAL A 304 -9.35 13.97 14.19
C VAL A 304 -10.60 14.61 14.80
N LYS A 305 -11.24 15.54 14.08
CA LYS A 305 -12.44 16.22 14.55
C LYS A 305 -13.59 15.25 14.81
N ILE A 306 -13.86 14.35 13.87
CA ILE A 306 -14.95 13.37 13.97
C ILE A 306 -14.64 12.32 15.03
N ALA A 307 -13.41 11.78 15.10
CA ALA A 307 -13.01 10.80 16.09
C ALA A 307 -13.11 11.38 17.53
N THR A 308 -12.68 12.64 17.72
CA THR A 308 -12.81 13.35 19.00
C THR A 308 -14.29 13.54 19.39
N TRP A 309 -15.14 13.86 18.44
CA TRP A 309 -16.58 13.99 18.70
C TRP A 309 -17.19 12.63 19.09
N LEU A 310 -16.88 11.56 18.36
CA LEU A 310 -17.35 10.20 18.65
C LEU A 310 -16.86 9.68 20.00
N GLU A 311 -15.62 9.96 20.38
CA GLU A 311 -15.05 9.55 21.68
C GLU A 311 -15.82 10.14 22.89
N ASN A 312 -16.41 11.32 22.71
CA ASN A 312 -17.19 12.01 23.73
C ASN A 312 -18.70 11.72 23.64
N ASP A 313 -19.16 10.94 22.67
CA ASP A 313 -20.58 10.63 22.50
C ASP A 313 -21.01 9.46 23.42
N PRO A 314 -22.06 9.63 24.26
CA PRO A 314 -22.49 8.59 25.19
C PRO A 314 -23.05 7.34 24.52
N ARG A 315 -23.36 7.36 23.21
CA ARG A 315 -23.86 6.22 22.41
C ARG A 315 -22.73 5.35 21.86
N VAL A 316 -21.48 5.80 22.00
CA VAL A 316 -20.25 5.11 21.55
C VAL A 316 -19.59 4.45 22.75
N ASP A 317 -19.09 3.23 22.59
CA ASP A 317 -18.35 2.50 23.63
C ASP A 317 -16.86 2.89 23.63
N TYR A 318 -16.25 2.91 22.45
CA TYR A 318 -14.85 3.33 22.24
C TYR A 318 -14.59 3.70 20.77
N VAL A 319 -13.52 4.44 20.55
CA VAL A 319 -12.99 4.78 19.22
C VAL A 319 -11.57 4.23 19.12
N THR A 320 -11.25 3.54 18.03
CA THR A 320 -9.88 3.06 17.75
C THR A 320 -9.26 3.90 16.66
N TYR A 321 -8.55 4.94 17.06
CA TYR A 321 -7.86 5.86 16.15
C TYR A 321 -6.55 6.34 16.78
N ALA A 322 -5.41 6.10 16.10
CA ALA A 322 -4.10 6.48 16.64
C ALA A 322 -3.91 8.00 16.81
N GLY A 323 -4.72 8.82 16.13
CA GLY A 323 -4.69 10.28 16.28
C GLY A 323 -5.34 10.85 17.54
N LEU A 324 -5.98 10.01 18.38
CA LEU A 324 -6.54 10.43 19.66
C LEU A 324 -5.51 10.30 20.80
N PRO A 325 -5.40 11.28 21.71
CA PRO A 325 -4.51 11.19 22.88
C PRO A 325 -4.76 9.99 23.80
N SER A 326 -5.96 9.43 23.79
CA SER A 326 -6.35 8.22 24.52
C SER A 326 -5.81 6.94 23.90
N SER A 327 -5.38 6.99 22.65
CA SER A 327 -4.89 5.80 21.91
C SER A 327 -3.53 5.34 22.42
N PRO A 328 -3.31 4.03 22.64
CA PRO A 328 -2.00 3.49 22.98
C PRO A 328 -0.96 3.67 21.87
N TYR A 329 -1.37 4.04 20.67
CA TYR A 329 -0.51 4.29 19.51
C TYR A 329 -0.22 5.77 19.27
N TYR A 330 -0.75 6.68 20.09
CA TYR A 330 -0.64 8.13 19.88
C TYR A 330 0.81 8.60 19.76
N ASP A 331 1.69 8.12 20.64
CA ASP A 331 3.11 8.49 20.65
C ASP A 331 3.86 7.97 19.39
N ARG A 332 3.42 6.85 18.81
CA ARG A 332 3.99 6.32 17.56
C ARG A 332 3.70 7.21 16.36
N VAL A 333 2.59 7.96 16.37
CA VAL A 333 2.23 8.90 15.29
C VAL A 333 3.33 9.91 15.09
N ALA A 334 3.85 10.51 16.17
CA ALA A 334 4.91 11.52 16.06
C ALA A 334 6.19 11.01 15.40
N THR A 335 6.49 9.72 15.54
CA THR A 335 7.70 9.10 14.98
C THR A 335 7.47 8.53 13.58
N ILE A 336 6.36 7.82 13.36
CA ILE A 336 6.10 7.04 12.14
C ILE A 336 5.32 7.85 11.10
N CYS A 337 4.33 8.63 11.55
CA CYS A 337 3.43 9.39 10.71
C CYS A 337 3.32 10.85 11.20
N PRO A 338 4.40 11.65 11.18
CA PRO A 338 4.46 12.95 11.86
C PRO A 338 3.45 13.98 11.35
N LYS A 339 2.83 13.75 10.19
CA LYS A 339 1.78 14.59 9.61
C LYS A 339 0.37 14.12 9.92
N GLY A 340 0.21 13.06 10.74
CA GLY A 340 -1.08 12.56 11.22
C GLY A 340 -1.32 11.07 11.02
N ALA A 341 -2.32 10.54 11.72
CA ALA A 341 -2.61 9.11 11.82
C ALA A 341 -3.50 8.55 10.69
N GLY A 342 -3.58 9.23 9.54
CA GLY A 342 -4.49 8.87 8.46
C GLY A 342 -5.94 9.27 8.72
N ALA A 343 -6.85 8.73 7.91
CA ALA A 343 -8.28 9.04 8.02
C ALA A 343 -9.16 7.78 8.00
N LEU A 344 -8.58 6.67 8.43
CA LEU A 344 -9.24 5.39 8.57
C LEU A 344 -9.24 4.99 10.04
N PHE A 345 -10.42 4.76 10.61
CA PHE A 345 -10.55 4.33 11.99
C PHE A 345 -11.86 3.56 12.23
N THR A 346 -11.98 2.98 13.41
CA THR A 346 -13.18 2.25 13.81
C THR A 346 -13.75 2.82 15.11
N PHE A 347 -15.05 2.62 15.32
CA PHE A 347 -15.69 2.90 16.60
C PHE A 347 -16.74 1.84 16.91
N ALA A 348 -16.95 1.58 18.19
CA ALA A 348 -17.93 0.62 18.69
C ALA A 348 -19.21 1.34 19.11
N VAL A 349 -20.36 0.84 18.63
CA VAL A 349 -21.69 1.40 18.91
C VAL A 349 -22.35 0.63 20.03
N LYS A 350 -22.92 1.34 21.00
CA LYS A 350 -23.79 0.72 22.03
C LYS A 350 -25.03 0.12 21.39
N GLY A 351 -25.36 -1.12 21.74
CA GLY A 351 -26.45 -1.89 21.13
C GLY A 351 -25.99 -2.99 20.20
N GLY A 352 -24.66 -3.15 20.00
CA GLY A 352 -24.10 -4.32 19.33
C GLY A 352 -24.30 -4.35 17.82
N TYR A 353 -24.39 -5.57 17.26
CA TYR A 353 -24.48 -5.82 15.82
C TYR A 353 -25.64 -5.09 15.15
N GLU A 354 -26.87 -5.21 15.72
CA GLU A 354 -28.09 -4.62 15.14
C GLU A 354 -28.04 -3.09 15.12
N ALA A 355 -27.45 -2.48 16.15
CA ALA A 355 -27.25 -1.02 16.18
C ALA A 355 -26.24 -0.58 15.09
N CYS A 356 -25.18 -1.35 14.83
CA CYS A 356 -24.26 -1.06 13.75
C CYS A 356 -24.91 -1.13 12.36
N VAL A 357 -25.73 -2.15 12.13
CA VAL A 357 -26.48 -2.29 10.86
C VAL A 357 -27.44 -1.09 10.68
N LYS A 358 -28.23 -0.78 11.72
CA LYS A 358 -29.18 0.34 11.67
C LYS A 358 -28.51 1.69 11.50
N LEU A 359 -27.34 1.90 12.13
CA LEU A 359 -26.52 3.10 11.93
C LEU A 359 -26.11 3.23 10.48
N VAL A 360 -25.48 2.18 9.90
CA VAL A 360 -24.99 2.20 8.51
C VAL A 360 -26.13 2.46 7.52
N ASP A 361 -27.30 1.86 7.75
CA ASP A 361 -28.47 2.03 6.88
C ASP A 361 -29.15 3.41 7.03
N SER A 362 -28.85 4.15 8.11
CA SER A 362 -29.44 5.46 8.40
C SER A 362 -28.57 6.65 7.94
N LEU A 363 -27.33 6.41 7.53
CA LEU A 363 -26.43 7.45 7.02
C LEU A 363 -26.86 7.95 5.64
N GLU A 364 -26.82 9.26 5.44
CA GLU A 364 -27.25 9.93 4.20
C GLU A 364 -26.07 10.44 3.36
N ILE A 365 -24.99 10.89 4.00
CA ILE A 365 -23.78 11.43 3.32
C ILE A 365 -22.75 10.32 3.14
N PHE A 366 -22.49 9.50 4.17
CA PHE A 366 -21.54 8.43 4.10
C PHE A 366 -21.98 7.35 3.11
N SER A 367 -21.12 7.03 2.15
CA SER A 367 -21.41 5.94 1.21
C SER A 367 -21.11 4.59 1.85
N HIS A 368 -22.09 3.69 1.87
CA HIS A 368 -21.92 2.30 2.32
C HIS A 368 -21.23 1.49 1.23
N VAL A 369 -19.90 1.39 1.28
CA VAL A 369 -19.10 0.72 0.25
C VAL A 369 -17.79 0.16 0.79
N ALA A 370 -17.37 -0.98 0.24
CA ALA A 370 -16.11 -1.64 0.60
C ALA A 370 -14.91 -0.95 -0.09
N ASN A 371 -14.65 0.31 0.26
CA ASN A 371 -13.50 1.08 -0.21
C ASN A 371 -12.90 1.92 0.92
N LEU A 372 -11.83 2.65 0.65
CA LEU A 372 -11.22 3.67 1.52
C LEU A 372 -10.45 4.69 0.67
N GLY A 373 -10.13 5.84 1.24
CA GLY A 373 -9.25 6.83 0.61
C GLY A 373 -9.90 7.58 -0.56
N ASP A 374 -11.23 7.64 -0.60
CA ASP A 374 -12.01 8.45 -1.52
C ASP A 374 -12.17 9.88 -0.95
N THR A 375 -12.40 10.86 -1.83
CA THR A 375 -12.78 12.22 -1.41
C THR A 375 -14.12 12.24 -0.66
N ARG A 376 -14.96 11.24 -0.87
CA ARG A 376 -16.21 11.01 -0.15
C ARG A 376 -15.96 10.20 1.11
N SER A 377 -16.69 10.52 2.16
CA SER A 377 -16.70 9.70 3.39
C SER A 377 -17.42 8.37 3.16
N LEU A 378 -16.80 7.29 3.64
CA LEU A 378 -17.26 5.94 3.44
C LEU A 378 -17.46 5.25 4.78
N VAL A 379 -18.47 4.37 4.84
CA VAL A 379 -18.80 3.55 6.01
C VAL A 379 -18.89 2.08 5.63
N ILE A 380 -18.47 1.20 6.54
CA ILE A 380 -18.71 -0.22 6.41
C ILE A 380 -18.77 -0.91 7.77
N HIS A 381 -19.70 -1.83 7.94
CA HIS A 381 -19.72 -2.77 9.05
C HIS A 381 -18.87 -3.99 8.67
N SER A 382 -17.60 -4.00 9.09
CA SER A 382 -16.60 -4.97 8.63
C SER A 382 -16.96 -6.41 8.95
N ALA A 383 -17.53 -6.68 10.12
CA ALA A 383 -17.92 -8.02 10.56
C ALA A 383 -18.95 -8.68 9.63
N SER A 384 -19.90 -7.90 9.08
CA SER A 384 -20.93 -8.44 8.17
C SER A 384 -20.49 -8.49 6.70
N THR A 385 -19.35 -7.88 6.34
CA THR A 385 -18.92 -7.67 4.95
C THR A 385 -17.49 -8.14 4.70
N THR A 386 -16.51 -7.25 4.82
CA THR A 386 -15.10 -7.50 4.44
C THR A 386 -14.39 -8.54 5.28
N HIS A 387 -14.84 -8.80 6.50
CA HIS A 387 -14.29 -9.77 7.45
C HIS A 387 -15.27 -10.90 7.80
N ARG A 388 -16.40 -11.02 7.07
CA ARG A 388 -17.42 -12.05 7.33
C ARG A 388 -16.90 -13.48 7.25
N GLN A 389 -15.83 -13.72 6.52
CA GLN A 389 -15.24 -15.06 6.33
C GLN A 389 -14.26 -15.43 7.45
N LEU A 390 -13.92 -14.50 8.35
CA LEU A 390 -13.08 -14.72 9.49
C LEU A 390 -13.88 -15.29 10.67
N THR A 391 -13.20 -16.05 11.56
CA THR A 391 -13.81 -16.46 12.82
C THR A 391 -14.01 -15.24 13.74
N PRO A 392 -14.89 -15.30 14.76
CA PRO A 392 -15.08 -14.20 15.70
C PRO A 392 -13.76 -13.73 16.34
N GLU A 393 -12.87 -14.66 16.70
CA GLU A 393 -11.55 -14.35 17.28
C GLU A 393 -10.64 -13.63 16.27
N GLN A 394 -10.68 -14.04 15.01
CA GLN A 394 -9.95 -13.37 13.93
C GLN A 394 -10.52 -11.98 13.61
N GLN A 395 -11.85 -11.83 13.67
CA GLN A 395 -12.50 -10.52 13.51
C GLN A 395 -12.07 -9.56 14.63
N GLU A 396 -12.07 -10.02 15.87
CA GLU A 396 -11.66 -9.22 17.02
C GLU A 396 -10.18 -8.83 16.92
N ALA A 397 -9.29 -9.78 16.61
CA ALA A 397 -7.86 -9.52 16.41
C ALA A 397 -7.57 -8.54 15.29
N ALA A 398 -8.40 -8.52 14.24
CA ALA A 398 -8.32 -7.57 13.13
C ALA A 398 -8.98 -6.21 13.43
N GLY A 399 -9.62 -6.00 14.61
CA GLY A 399 -10.35 -4.78 14.95
C GLY A 399 -11.69 -4.65 14.21
N ALA A 400 -12.29 -5.78 13.82
CA ALA A 400 -13.58 -5.86 13.11
C ALA A 400 -14.65 -6.61 13.94
N ALA A 401 -14.70 -6.37 15.25
CA ALA A 401 -15.68 -6.98 16.15
C ALA A 401 -17.14 -6.68 15.70
N PRO A 402 -18.13 -7.51 16.10
CA PRO A 402 -19.51 -7.38 15.64
C PRO A 402 -20.22 -6.04 15.96
N ASN A 403 -19.74 -5.32 17.00
CA ASN A 403 -20.26 -4.02 17.39
C ASN A 403 -19.46 -2.85 16.82
N VAL A 404 -18.57 -3.09 15.85
CA VAL A 404 -17.62 -2.11 15.34
C VAL A 404 -17.95 -1.68 13.91
N VAL A 405 -17.99 -0.37 13.68
CA VAL A 405 -18.12 0.25 12.36
C VAL A 405 -16.81 0.90 11.96
N ARG A 406 -16.38 0.72 10.71
CA ARG A 406 -15.21 1.38 10.14
C ARG A 406 -15.64 2.60 9.32
N LEU A 407 -14.98 3.73 9.56
CA LEU A 407 -15.09 4.94 8.75
C LEU A 407 -13.80 5.17 7.94
N SER A 408 -13.97 5.62 6.69
CA SER A 408 -12.92 6.25 5.90
C SER A 408 -13.37 7.67 5.62
N ILE A 409 -12.78 8.62 6.34
CA ILE A 409 -13.24 10.01 6.33
C ILE A 409 -12.76 10.70 5.05
N GLY A 410 -13.68 11.36 4.38
CA GLY A 410 -13.45 12.16 3.18
C GLY A 410 -13.04 13.60 3.47
N ILE A 411 -13.18 14.45 2.46
CA ILE A 411 -12.77 15.87 2.52
C ILE A 411 -13.95 16.86 2.54
N GLU A 412 -15.16 16.34 2.80
CA GLU A 412 -16.38 17.14 2.95
C GLU A 412 -16.27 18.10 4.17
N ASN A 413 -17.27 18.91 4.38
CA ASN A 413 -17.37 19.71 5.61
C ASN A 413 -17.57 18.76 6.81
N ALA A 414 -16.67 18.83 7.79
CA ALA A 414 -16.70 17.93 8.95
C ALA A 414 -17.96 18.09 9.82
N ASP A 415 -18.56 19.30 9.88
CA ASP A 415 -19.79 19.52 10.66
C ASP A 415 -21.00 18.84 10.02
N ASP A 416 -21.07 18.78 8.68
CA ASP A 416 -22.09 18.02 7.95
C ASP A 416 -21.95 16.51 8.20
N LEU A 417 -20.70 15.99 8.22
CA LEU A 417 -20.43 14.60 8.53
C LEU A 417 -20.80 14.23 9.97
N ILE A 418 -20.55 15.13 10.93
CA ILE A 418 -20.93 14.96 12.33
C ILE A 418 -22.46 14.96 12.45
N ALA A 419 -23.16 15.87 11.77
CA ALA A 419 -24.61 15.91 11.79
C ALA A 419 -25.25 14.62 11.23
N ASP A 420 -24.67 14.07 10.15
CA ASP A 420 -25.10 12.80 9.59
C ASP A 420 -24.86 11.62 10.55
N LEU A 421 -23.71 11.56 11.20
CA LEU A 421 -23.42 10.55 12.22
C LEU A 421 -24.34 10.70 13.45
N ASP A 422 -24.64 11.92 13.88
CA ASP A 422 -25.51 12.18 15.03
C ASP A 422 -26.94 11.69 14.82
N GLN A 423 -27.53 11.99 13.64
CA GLN A 423 -28.88 11.50 13.33
C GLN A 423 -28.89 9.96 13.20
N ALA A 424 -27.86 9.36 12.58
CA ALA A 424 -27.77 7.91 12.40
C ALA A 424 -27.55 7.17 13.74
N LEU A 425 -26.72 7.71 14.65
CA LEU A 425 -26.55 7.20 16.01
C LEU A 425 -27.85 7.29 16.81
N SER A 426 -28.60 8.40 16.69
CA SER A 426 -29.91 8.55 17.31
C SER A 426 -30.90 7.49 16.83
N ALA A 427 -30.95 7.23 15.53
CA ALA A 427 -31.77 6.18 14.97
C ALA A 427 -31.35 4.79 15.45
N ALA A 428 -30.04 4.51 15.56
CA ALA A 428 -29.49 3.21 15.91
C ALA A 428 -29.70 2.84 17.39
N THR A 429 -29.75 3.83 18.28
CA THR A 429 -29.84 3.63 19.74
C THR A 429 -31.21 3.96 20.34
N ALA A 430 -32.19 4.30 19.52
CA ALA A 430 -33.61 4.51 19.91
C ALA A 430 -34.34 3.13 20.12
#